data_5f880f642d056768aafaaa79d6674239
#
_entry.id   5f880f642d056768aafaaa79d6674239
#
_cell.length_a   1.000
_cell.length_b   1.000
_cell.length_c   1.000
_cell.angle_alpha   90.00
_cell.angle_beta   90.00
_cell.angle_gamma   90.00
#
_symmetry.space_group_name_H-M   'P 1'
#
loop_
_entity.id
_entity.type
_entity.pdbx_description
1 polymer ?
#
loop_
_entity_poly.entity_id
_entity_poly.type
_entity_poly.pdbx_seq_one_letter_code
_entity_poly.pdbx_strand_id
1 'polypeptide(L)'
;MVGKFVGIHARKYSGKTEVAKIFKMHDFQVVKMADTLKNMTRVLLSDAGFTSDEIEEFIEGSRENKEKPLDIFGGSSSRNIMETLGTEWRNMHSQTLWVDIAKTKIRNLMLSGQNVVCDDIRFTHEIETLSSFLPNADFVKIVRPSLPELVNPHPSEIPLDDKYFSNIIINDGTIDDLQVHVVNYLDNKMEYMF
;
A
#
# COMPACT_ATOMS: atom_id res chain seq x y z
N MET A 1 7.57 -12.37 -21.15
CA MET A 1 8.49 -11.65 -20.22
C MET A 1 7.84 -11.64 -18.85
N VAL A 2 8.62 -11.73 -17.78
CA VAL A 2 8.11 -11.57 -16.41
C VAL A 2 7.85 -10.09 -16.15
N GLY A 3 6.73 -9.75 -15.52
CA GLY A 3 6.39 -8.36 -15.18
C GLY A 3 7.38 -7.74 -14.18
N LYS A 4 7.35 -6.43 -14.05
CA LYS A 4 8.17 -5.65 -13.12
C LYS A 4 7.44 -5.44 -11.79
N PHE A 5 8.18 -5.24 -10.71
CA PHE A 5 7.63 -4.90 -9.40
C PHE A 5 8.23 -3.60 -8.87
N VAL A 6 7.37 -2.71 -8.38
CA VAL A 6 7.76 -1.48 -7.68
C VAL A 6 7.00 -1.40 -6.35
N GLY A 7 7.73 -1.26 -5.25
CA GLY A 7 7.18 -0.96 -3.92
C GLY A 7 7.25 0.53 -3.61
N ILE A 8 6.16 1.14 -3.17
CA ILE A 8 6.12 2.57 -2.80
C ILE A 8 5.96 2.72 -1.30
N HIS A 9 6.90 3.44 -0.69
CA HIS A 9 6.79 3.93 0.67
C HIS A 9 6.48 5.42 0.69
N ALA A 10 5.49 5.81 1.48
CA ALA A 10 5.13 7.20 1.66
C ALA A 10 4.39 7.41 2.98
N ARG A 11 4.60 8.55 3.62
CA ARG A 11 3.77 9.01 4.74
C ARG A 11 2.34 9.30 4.25
N LYS A 12 1.39 9.27 5.18
CA LYS A 12 0.04 9.75 4.92
C LYS A 12 0.07 11.19 4.38
N TYR A 13 -0.74 11.48 3.39
CA TYR A 13 -0.82 12.78 2.69
C TYR A 13 0.39 13.17 1.82
N SER A 14 1.33 12.27 1.57
CA SER A 14 2.48 12.54 0.67
C SER A 14 2.14 12.47 -0.83
N GLY A 15 0.89 12.20 -1.23
CA GLY A 15 0.50 12.08 -2.64
C GLY A 15 0.52 10.65 -3.18
N LYS A 16 0.69 9.64 -2.31
CA LYS A 16 0.77 8.22 -2.68
C LYS A 16 -0.36 7.75 -3.60
N THR A 17 -1.60 8.18 -3.34
CA THR A 17 -2.76 7.79 -4.15
C THR A 17 -2.65 8.30 -5.59
N GLU A 18 -2.14 9.51 -5.78
CA GLU A 18 -1.93 10.08 -7.12
C GLU A 18 -0.80 9.34 -7.84
N VAL A 19 0.29 9.04 -7.13
CA VAL A 19 1.38 8.21 -7.68
C VAL A 19 0.86 6.84 -8.13
N ALA A 20 0.05 6.14 -7.31
CA ALA A 20 -0.53 4.85 -7.69
C ALA A 20 -1.45 4.95 -8.92
N LYS A 21 -2.17 6.06 -9.10
CA LYS A 21 -2.98 6.30 -10.31
C LYS A 21 -2.08 6.44 -11.55
N ILE A 22 -0.95 7.16 -11.44
CA ILE A 22 0.00 7.33 -12.55
C ILE A 22 0.58 5.96 -12.94
N PHE A 23 1.01 5.14 -11.98
CA PHE A 23 1.45 3.77 -12.26
C PHE A 23 0.38 2.94 -12.97
N LYS A 24 -0.89 3.08 -12.55
CA LYS A 24 -2.01 2.39 -13.20
C LYS A 24 -2.20 2.83 -14.66
N MET A 25 -2.01 4.12 -14.97
CA MET A 25 -2.03 4.62 -16.35
C MET A 25 -0.88 4.10 -17.22
N HIS A 26 0.20 3.62 -16.60
CA HIS A 26 1.35 2.98 -17.24
C HIS A 26 1.32 1.44 -17.13
N ASP A 27 0.13 0.85 -17.12
CA ASP A 27 -0.11 -0.60 -17.15
C ASP A 27 0.42 -1.38 -15.92
N PHE A 28 0.55 -0.72 -14.77
CA PHE A 28 0.83 -1.41 -13.52
C PHE A 28 -0.46 -1.83 -12.81
N GLN A 29 -0.50 -3.07 -12.34
CA GLN A 29 -1.52 -3.55 -11.42
C GLN A 29 -1.20 -3.10 -9.99
N VAL A 30 -2.17 -2.46 -9.34
CA VAL A 30 -1.99 -2.03 -7.94
C VAL A 30 -2.32 -3.19 -7.00
N VAL A 31 -1.39 -3.54 -6.14
CA VAL A 31 -1.56 -4.51 -5.05
C VAL A 31 -1.29 -3.81 -3.73
N LYS A 32 -2.12 -4.07 -2.72
CA LYS A 32 -1.93 -3.52 -1.37
C LYS A 32 -1.76 -4.65 -0.36
N MET A 33 -0.89 -4.46 0.62
CA MET A 33 -0.77 -5.37 1.77
C MET A 33 -2.09 -5.46 2.52
N ALA A 34 -2.81 -4.34 2.61
CA ALA A 34 -4.11 -4.25 3.28
C ALA A 34 -5.28 -4.86 2.50
N ASP A 35 -5.13 -5.28 1.24
CA ASP A 35 -6.24 -5.85 0.45
C ASP A 35 -6.88 -7.06 1.13
N THR A 36 -6.06 -7.95 1.69
CA THR A 36 -6.56 -9.14 2.39
C THR A 36 -7.37 -8.76 3.63
N LEU A 37 -6.88 -7.80 4.42
CA LEU A 37 -7.59 -7.29 5.61
C LEU A 37 -8.95 -6.69 5.22
N LYS A 38 -8.98 -5.90 4.16
CA LYS A 38 -10.21 -5.32 3.63
C LYS A 38 -11.19 -6.38 3.17
N ASN A 39 -10.72 -7.40 2.46
CA ASN A 39 -11.57 -8.49 1.99
C ASN A 39 -12.14 -9.31 3.15
N MET A 40 -11.34 -9.62 4.17
CA MET A 40 -11.82 -10.29 5.38
C MET A 40 -12.90 -9.45 6.09
N THR A 41 -12.67 -8.13 6.20
CA THR A 41 -13.63 -7.21 6.82
C THR A 41 -14.92 -7.11 5.98
N ARG A 42 -14.85 -7.14 4.62
CA ARG A 42 -16.01 -7.19 3.75
C ARG A 42 -16.87 -8.41 4.04
N VAL A 43 -16.24 -9.59 4.17
CA VAL A 43 -16.98 -10.82 4.50
C VAL A 43 -17.67 -10.69 5.86
N LEU A 44 -16.97 -10.22 6.89
CA LEU A 44 -17.53 -10.01 8.22
C LEU A 44 -18.74 -9.07 8.20
N LEU A 45 -18.65 -7.95 7.49
CA LEU A 45 -19.73 -6.97 7.37
C LEU A 45 -20.90 -7.54 6.58
N SER A 46 -20.65 -8.30 5.51
CA SER A 46 -21.69 -8.97 4.72
C SER A 46 -22.47 -9.99 5.55
N ASP A 47 -21.77 -10.83 6.31
CA ASP A 47 -22.40 -11.82 7.18
C ASP A 47 -23.13 -11.17 8.36
N ALA A 48 -22.73 -9.96 8.76
CA ALA A 48 -23.42 -9.12 9.72
C ALA A 48 -24.69 -8.43 9.16
N GLY A 49 -24.98 -8.58 7.86
CA GLY A 49 -26.18 -8.10 7.21
C GLY A 49 -26.11 -6.69 6.63
N PHE A 50 -24.93 -6.10 6.53
CA PHE A 50 -24.76 -4.81 5.84
C PHE A 50 -24.85 -4.97 4.32
N THR A 51 -25.40 -3.96 3.66
CA THR A 51 -25.49 -3.88 2.19
C THR A 51 -24.09 -3.64 1.57
N SER A 52 -23.93 -3.96 0.28
CA SER A 52 -22.67 -3.72 -0.44
C SER A 52 -22.24 -2.25 -0.40
N ASP A 53 -23.20 -1.31 -0.51
CA ASP A 53 -22.90 0.12 -0.49
C ASP A 53 -22.40 0.57 0.90
N GLU A 54 -23.05 0.12 1.98
CA GLU A 54 -22.61 0.39 3.34
C GLU A 54 -21.22 -0.19 3.61
N ILE A 55 -20.96 -1.42 3.14
CA ILE A 55 -19.66 -2.08 3.28
C ILE A 55 -18.55 -1.26 2.61
N GLU A 56 -18.76 -0.80 1.37
CA GLU A 56 -17.75 0.02 0.68
C GLU A 56 -17.57 1.39 1.36
N GLU A 57 -18.62 2.00 1.89
CA GLU A 57 -18.51 3.21 2.69
C GLU A 57 -17.67 3.00 3.97
N PHE A 58 -17.84 1.87 4.66
CA PHE A 58 -17.06 1.54 5.86
C PHE A 58 -15.60 1.18 5.56
N ILE A 59 -15.28 0.68 4.37
CA ILE A 59 -13.93 0.22 4.02
C ILE A 59 -13.17 1.26 3.20
N GLU A 60 -13.80 1.88 2.19
CA GLU A 60 -13.14 2.80 1.25
C GLU A 60 -13.62 4.24 1.39
N GLY A 61 -14.74 4.48 2.07
CA GLY A 61 -15.36 5.79 2.22
C GLY A 61 -14.57 6.82 3.02
N SER A 62 -15.25 7.81 3.53
CA SER A 62 -14.65 8.90 4.32
C SER A 62 -14.00 8.39 5.63
N ARG A 63 -13.20 9.23 6.26
CA ARG A 63 -12.65 8.91 7.59
C ARG A 63 -13.78 8.68 8.61
N GLU A 64 -14.81 9.50 8.58
CA GLU A 64 -15.96 9.41 9.47
C GLU A 64 -16.66 8.05 9.33
N ASN A 65 -16.90 7.61 8.09
CA ASN A 65 -17.53 6.31 7.83
C ASN A 65 -16.66 5.15 8.30
N LYS A 66 -15.36 5.20 8.07
CA LYS A 66 -14.41 4.19 8.53
C LYS A 66 -14.25 4.08 10.04
N GLU A 67 -14.46 5.18 10.75
CA GLU A 67 -14.35 5.27 12.22
C GLU A 67 -15.72 5.16 12.91
N LYS A 68 -16.81 4.99 12.14
CA LYS A 68 -18.18 4.84 12.69
C LYS A 68 -18.27 3.58 13.54
N PRO A 69 -18.70 3.69 14.81
CA PRO A 69 -18.95 2.53 15.65
C PRO A 69 -20.05 1.62 15.08
N LEU A 70 -19.87 0.31 15.16
CA LEU A 70 -20.80 -0.70 14.69
C LEU A 70 -21.24 -1.55 15.90
N ASP A 71 -22.51 -1.49 16.27
CA ASP A 71 -23.05 -2.12 17.48
C ASP A 71 -22.85 -3.63 17.48
N ILE A 72 -23.01 -4.29 16.32
CA ILE A 72 -22.83 -5.73 16.18
C ILE A 72 -21.39 -6.18 16.51
N PHE A 73 -20.42 -5.28 16.43
CA PHE A 73 -19.01 -5.52 16.79
C PHE A 73 -18.64 -4.85 18.12
N GLY A 74 -19.63 -4.66 19.02
CA GLY A 74 -19.38 -4.08 20.35
C GLY A 74 -18.88 -2.63 20.31
N GLY A 75 -19.28 -1.86 19.29
CA GLY A 75 -18.84 -0.49 19.08
C GLY A 75 -17.52 -0.32 18.33
N SER A 76 -16.87 -1.42 17.92
CA SER A 76 -15.68 -1.34 17.08
C SER A 76 -16.05 -0.87 15.68
N SER A 77 -15.22 0.00 15.10
CA SER A 77 -15.36 0.42 13.71
C SER A 77 -14.69 -0.55 12.74
N SER A 78 -15.05 -0.48 11.45
CA SER A 78 -14.37 -1.25 10.39
C SER A 78 -12.86 -1.00 10.36
N ARG A 79 -12.44 0.24 10.62
CA ARG A 79 -11.03 0.59 10.75
C ARG A 79 -10.34 -0.12 11.90
N ASN A 80 -10.98 -0.13 13.08
CA ASN A 80 -10.44 -0.83 14.26
C ASN A 80 -10.35 -2.34 14.01
N ILE A 81 -11.35 -2.95 13.35
CA ILE A 81 -11.31 -4.37 12.94
C ILE A 81 -10.10 -4.63 12.04
N MET A 82 -9.88 -3.80 11.00
CA MET A 82 -8.73 -3.98 10.10
C MET A 82 -7.38 -3.77 10.81
N GLU A 83 -7.30 -2.82 11.74
CA GLU A 83 -6.07 -2.57 12.53
C GLU A 83 -5.76 -3.75 13.46
N THR A 84 -6.75 -4.34 14.11
CA THR A 84 -6.58 -5.53 14.96
C THR A 84 -6.21 -6.76 14.13
N LEU A 85 -6.88 -7.00 13.00
CA LEU A 85 -6.47 -8.05 12.06
C LEU A 85 -5.01 -7.86 11.61
N GLY A 86 -4.63 -6.66 11.24
CA GLY A 86 -3.29 -6.34 10.78
C GLY A 86 -2.21 -6.53 11.83
N THR A 87 -2.52 -6.29 13.09
CA THR A 87 -1.55 -6.31 14.20
C THR A 87 -1.61 -7.62 14.97
N GLU A 88 -2.78 -7.98 15.50
CA GLU A 88 -2.90 -9.13 16.41
C GLU A 88 -2.70 -10.46 15.68
N TRP A 89 -3.29 -10.62 14.50
CA TRP A 89 -3.08 -11.83 13.71
C TRP A 89 -1.62 -12.00 13.28
N ARG A 90 -0.96 -10.91 12.90
CA ARG A 90 0.47 -10.94 12.62
C ARG A 90 1.26 -11.39 13.82
N ASN A 91 0.96 -10.87 15.01
CA ASN A 91 1.64 -11.23 16.25
C ASN A 91 1.38 -12.68 16.67
N MET A 92 0.16 -13.20 16.43
CA MET A 92 -0.23 -14.57 16.78
C MET A 92 0.31 -15.63 15.82
N HIS A 93 0.43 -15.31 14.53
CA HIS A 93 0.74 -16.30 13.49
C HIS A 93 2.16 -16.12 12.92
N SER A 94 2.44 -15.00 12.29
CA SER A 94 3.74 -14.71 11.67
C SER A 94 3.92 -13.22 11.47
N GLN A 95 5.12 -12.71 11.77
CA GLN A 95 5.46 -11.31 11.55
C GLN A 95 5.41 -10.91 10.06
N THR A 96 5.54 -11.88 9.15
CA THR A 96 5.51 -11.69 7.70
C THR A 96 4.17 -12.10 7.06
N LEU A 97 3.15 -12.45 7.87
CA LEU A 97 1.88 -13.01 7.37
C LEU A 97 1.30 -12.24 6.16
N TRP A 98 1.13 -10.93 6.31
CA TRP A 98 0.47 -10.13 5.27
C TRP A 98 1.33 -9.92 4.03
N VAL A 99 2.64 -9.75 4.20
CA VAL A 99 3.57 -9.65 3.06
C VAL A 99 3.71 -10.99 2.34
N ASP A 100 3.66 -12.13 3.03
CA ASP A 100 3.71 -13.45 2.40
C ASP A 100 2.46 -13.75 1.56
N ILE A 101 1.28 -13.29 2.01
CA ILE A 101 0.05 -13.36 1.22
C ILE A 101 0.14 -12.45 -0.01
N ALA A 102 0.54 -11.18 0.17
CA ALA A 102 0.71 -10.23 -0.92
C ALA A 102 1.75 -10.69 -1.93
N LYS A 103 2.88 -11.25 -1.48
CA LYS A 103 3.94 -11.84 -2.29
C LYS A 103 3.41 -12.88 -3.28
N THR A 104 2.49 -13.74 -2.85
CA THR A 104 1.87 -14.75 -3.71
C THR A 104 1.05 -14.11 -4.83
N LYS A 105 0.25 -13.09 -4.50
CA LYS A 105 -0.53 -12.32 -5.47
C LYS A 105 0.38 -11.59 -6.48
N ILE A 106 1.41 -10.89 -5.97
CA ILE A 106 2.41 -10.18 -6.78
C ILE A 106 3.07 -11.15 -7.77
N ARG A 107 3.56 -12.29 -7.28
CA ARG A 107 4.21 -13.30 -8.12
C ARG A 107 3.31 -13.77 -9.26
N ASN A 108 2.06 -14.09 -8.97
CA ASN A 108 1.13 -14.61 -9.97
C ASN A 108 0.88 -13.58 -11.09
N LEU A 109 0.72 -12.30 -10.72
CA LEU A 109 0.58 -11.21 -11.67
C LEU A 109 1.85 -11.05 -12.54
N MET A 110 3.01 -11.05 -11.93
CA MET A 110 4.29 -10.92 -12.65
C MET A 110 4.54 -12.10 -13.60
N LEU A 111 4.22 -13.33 -13.19
CA LEU A 111 4.35 -14.52 -14.04
C LEU A 111 3.40 -14.48 -15.25
N SER A 112 2.25 -13.81 -15.14
CA SER A 112 1.36 -13.53 -16.28
C SER A 112 1.81 -12.34 -17.15
N GLY A 113 3.00 -11.79 -16.90
CA GLY A 113 3.58 -10.68 -17.66
C GLY A 113 3.10 -9.29 -17.25
N GLN A 114 2.35 -9.17 -16.15
CA GLN A 114 1.83 -7.89 -15.67
C GLN A 114 2.85 -7.17 -14.77
N ASN A 115 3.01 -5.88 -14.95
CA ASN A 115 3.75 -5.04 -14.02
C ASN A 115 2.92 -4.80 -12.77
N VAL A 116 3.56 -4.76 -11.61
CA VAL A 116 2.89 -4.62 -10.31
C VAL A 116 3.49 -3.48 -9.52
N VAL A 117 2.63 -2.65 -8.94
CA VAL A 117 3.00 -1.66 -7.94
C VAL A 117 2.32 -1.98 -6.61
N CYS A 118 3.09 -1.99 -5.52
CA CYS A 118 2.57 -2.05 -4.16
C CYS A 118 2.73 -0.68 -3.52
N ASP A 119 1.62 0.02 -3.28
CA ASP A 119 1.62 1.43 -2.87
C ASP A 119 1.53 1.64 -1.35
N ASP A 120 1.60 0.58 -0.55
CA ASP A 120 1.44 0.65 0.91
C ASP A 120 2.56 -0.03 1.72
N ILE A 121 3.78 0.01 1.20
CA ILE A 121 4.98 -0.42 1.95
C ILE A 121 5.14 0.45 3.21
N ARG A 122 5.17 -0.21 4.38
CA ARG A 122 5.17 0.47 5.69
C ARG A 122 6.34 0.07 6.59
N PHE A 123 6.86 -1.13 6.43
CA PHE A 123 7.83 -1.72 7.34
C PHE A 123 9.05 -2.28 6.60
N THR A 124 10.19 -2.24 7.27
CA THR A 124 11.45 -2.76 6.74
C THR A 124 11.36 -4.25 6.36
N HIS A 125 10.71 -5.06 7.19
CA HIS A 125 10.55 -6.49 6.92
C HIS A 125 9.73 -6.78 5.63
N GLU A 126 8.84 -5.87 5.21
CA GLU A 126 8.12 -5.98 3.93
C GLU A 126 9.09 -5.83 2.75
N ILE A 127 9.98 -4.82 2.82
CA ILE A 127 11.02 -4.61 1.81
C ILE A 127 11.96 -5.81 1.76
N GLU A 128 12.47 -6.26 2.90
CA GLU A 128 13.40 -7.38 2.99
C GLU A 128 12.78 -8.68 2.45
N THR A 129 11.53 -8.97 2.83
CA THR A 129 10.82 -10.15 2.35
C THR A 129 10.59 -10.10 0.83
N LEU A 130 10.15 -8.96 0.30
CA LEU A 130 9.93 -8.80 -1.14
C LEU A 130 11.24 -8.82 -1.93
N SER A 131 12.30 -8.16 -1.45
CA SER A 131 13.61 -8.16 -2.09
C SER A 131 14.23 -9.55 -2.16
N SER A 132 14.09 -10.35 -1.11
CA SER A 132 14.61 -11.72 -1.09
C SER A 132 13.89 -12.65 -2.07
N PHE A 133 12.63 -12.35 -2.36
CA PHE A 133 11.77 -13.17 -3.23
C PHE A 133 11.73 -12.67 -4.67
N LEU A 134 11.86 -11.37 -4.89
CA LEU A 134 11.83 -10.68 -6.18
C LEU A 134 13.20 -10.01 -6.41
N PRO A 135 14.18 -10.68 -7.03
CA PRO A 135 15.56 -10.17 -7.15
C PRO A 135 15.67 -8.80 -7.85
N ASN A 136 14.68 -8.46 -8.68
CA ASN A 136 14.62 -7.18 -9.41
C ASN A 136 13.53 -6.25 -8.83
N ALA A 137 13.14 -6.46 -7.56
CA ALA A 137 12.21 -5.56 -6.89
C ALA A 137 12.84 -4.16 -6.77
N ASP A 138 12.09 -3.16 -7.16
CA ASP A 138 12.47 -1.77 -6.99
C ASP A 138 11.63 -1.12 -5.91
N PHE A 139 12.22 -0.22 -5.12
CA PHE A 139 11.52 0.49 -4.06
C PHE A 139 11.74 1.99 -4.19
N VAL A 140 10.65 2.74 -4.09
CA VAL A 140 10.63 4.19 -4.23
C VAL A 140 10.03 4.84 -3.00
N LYS A 141 10.63 5.92 -2.53
CA LYS A 141 10.11 6.73 -1.43
C LYS A 141 9.50 8.02 -1.95
N ILE A 142 8.28 8.32 -1.53
CA ILE A 142 7.65 9.62 -1.83
C ILE A 142 7.77 10.51 -0.59
N VAL A 143 8.37 11.68 -0.76
CA VAL A 143 8.57 12.66 0.29
C VAL A 143 7.84 13.95 -0.07
N ARG A 144 7.02 14.44 0.86
CA ARG A 144 6.38 15.75 0.75
C ARG A 144 6.91 16.67 1.85
N PRO A 145 7.84 17.57 1.53
CA PRO A 145 8.53 18.39 2.54
C PRO A 145 7.59 19.32 3.33
N SER A 146 6.47 19.73 2.73
CA SER A 146 5.48 20.62 3.38
C SER A 146 4.64 19.93 4.47
N LEU A 147 4.77 18.61 4.67
CA LEU A 147 4.07 17.92 5.75
C LEU A 147 4.70 18.24 7.10
N PRO A 148 3.86 18.48 8.14
CA PRO A 148 4.36 18.75 9.48
C PRO A 148 5.15 17.55 10.04
N GLU A 149 6.02 17.82 11.00
CA GLU A 149 6.67 16.77 11.76
C GLU A 149 5.64 15.89 12.50
N LEU A 150 5.99 14.60 12.64
CA LEU A 150 5.13 13.64 13.31
C LEU A 150 5.35 13.72 14.82
N VAL A 151 4.28 13.91 15.57
CA VAL A 151 4.30 13.82 17.03
C VAL A 151 3.68 12.47 17.43
N ASN A 152 4.46 11.61 18.07
CA ASN A 152 4.04 10.27 18.49
C ASN A 152 3.37 9.46 17.36
N PRO A 153 4.05 9.27 16.21
CA PRO A 153 3.43 8.58 15.07
C PRO A 153 3.17 7.11 15.38
N HIS A 154 2.10 6.58 14.79
CA HIS A 154 1.91 5.13 14.74
C HIS A 154 3.13 4.49 14.02
N PRO A 155 3.60 3.29 14.43
CA PRO A 155 4.77 2.65 13.81
C PRO A 155 4.74 2.57 12.28
N SER A 156 3.56 2.40 11.68
CA SER A 156 3.38 2.36 10.21
C SER A 156 3.55 3.73 9.52
N GLU A 157 3.68 4.82 10.25
CA GLU A 157 3.89 6.17 9.72
C GLU A 157 5.32 6.69 9.93
N ILE A 158 6.16 5.90 10.61
CA ILE A 158 7.59 6.23 10.79
C ILE A 158 8.28 6.07 9.43
N PRO A 159 8.98 7.12 8.93
CA PRO A 159 9.70 7.03 7.68
C PRO A 159 10.81 5.97 7.75
N LEU A 160 10.90 5.14 6.70
CA LEU A 160 11.99 4.19 6.57
C LEU A 160 13.27 4.89 6.10
N ASP A 161 14.42 4.30 6.42
CA ASP A 161 15.75 4.76 6.03
C ASP A 161 15.88 4.80 4.50
N ASP A 162 16.48 5.86 3.97
CA ASP A 162 16.62 6.13 2.53
C ASP A 162 17.46 5.05 1.82
N LYS A 163 18.31 4.33 2.53
CA LYS A 163 19.10 3.22 1.98
C LYS A 163 18.29 2.08 1.36
N TYR A 164 17.01 1.95 1.71
CA TYR A 164 16.12 0.92 1.18
C TYR A 164 15.53 1.29 -0.19
N PHE A 165 15.72 2.52 -0.66
CA PHE A 165 15.05 3.03 -1.86
C PHE A 165 16.06 3.33 -2.96
N SER A 166 15.74 2.88 -4.17
CA SER A 166 16.53 3.19 -5.37
C SER A 166 16.31 4.61 -5.86
N ASN A 167 15.17 5.21 -5.49
CA ASN A 167 14.81 6.57 -5.86
C ASN A 167 13.93 7.23 -4.77
N ILE A 168 14.09 8.55 -4.64
CA ILE A 168 13.27 9.39 -3.76
C ILE A 168 12.60 10.44 -4.64
N ILE A 169 11.27 10.38 -4.72
CA ILE A 169 10.46 11.34 -5.45
C ILE A 169 9.99 12.43 -4.49
N ILE A 170 10.38 13.66 -4.76
CA ILE A 170 9.95 14.82 -3.97
C ILE A 170 8.64 15.35 -4.54
N ASN A 171 7.62 15.46 -3.68
CA ASN A 171 6.32 16.04 -3.99
C ASN A 171 6.20 17.40 -3.28
N ASP A 172 6.83 18.42 -3.83
CA ASP A 172 6.86 19.79 -3.31
C ASP A 172 6.12 20.80 -4.21
N GLY A 173 5.61 20.34 -5.36
CA GLY A 173 4.91 21.12 -6.36
C GLY A 173 3.43 20.77 -6.52
N THR A 174 2.95 20.94 -7.73
CA THR A 174 1.59 20.59 -8.17
C THR A 174 1.43 19.09 -8.43
N ILE A 175 0.21 18.65 -8.74
CA ILE A 175 -0.06 17.26 -9.19
C ILE A 175 0.64 16.99 -10.52
N ASP A 176 0.70 17.99 -11.41
CA ASP A 176 1.37 17.86 -12.72
C ASP A 176 2.89 17.69 -12.53
N ASP A 177 3.50 18.43 -11.61
CA ASP A 177 4.93 18.26 -11.28
C ASP A 177 5.20 16.86 -10.73
N LEU A 178 4.35 16.37 -9.84
CA LEU A 178 4.45 15.00 -9.32
C LEU A 178 4.32 13.97 -10.44
N GLN A 179 3.41 14.17 -11.38
CA GLN A 179 3.24 13.30 -12.54
C GLN A 179 4.52 13.26 -13.39
N VAL A 180 5.14 14.40 -13.67
CA VAL A 180 6.41 14.49 -14.41
C VAL A 180 7.52 13.70 -13.68
N HIS A 181 7.64 13.84 -12.36
CA HIS A 181 8.65 13.11 -11.59
C HIS A 181 8.45 11.59 -11.64
N VAL A 182 7.20 11.13 -11.53
CA VAL A 182 6.87 9.70 -11.61
C VAL A 182 7.09 9.13 -12.99
N VAL A 183 6.69 9.85 -14.05
CA VAL A 183 6.90 9.44 -15.44
C VAL A 183 8.40 9.35 -15.74
N ASN A 184 9.19 10.35 -15.38
CA ASN A 184 10.65 10.32 -15.54
C ASN A 184 11.29 9.12 -14.83
N TYR A 185 10.80 8.77 -13.63
CA TYR A 185 11.26 7.56 -12.94
C TYR A 185 10.91 6.30 -13.72
N LEU A 186 9.68 6.19 -14.24
CA LEU A 186 9.23 5.04 -15.02
C LEU A 186 10.02 4.88 -16.31
N ASP A 187 10.25 5.96 -17.07
CA ASP A 187 10.99 5.96 -18.33
C ASP A 187 12.44 5.51 -18.10
N ASN A 188 13.12 6.08 -17.09
CA ASN A 188 14.48 5.66 -16.73
C ASN A 188 14.56 4.17 -16.36
N LYS A 189 13.56 3.62 -15.70
CA LYS A 189 13.53 2.19 -15.33
C LYS A 189 13.09 1.28 -16.48
N MET A 190 12.38 1.81 -17.47
CA MET A 190 11.97 1.05 -18.66
C MET A 190 13.11 0.92 -19.67
N GLU A 191 13.99 1.94 -19.81
CA GLU A 191 15.12 1.93 -20.75
C GLU A 191 16.27 0.99 -20.36
N TYR A 192 16.51 0.74 -19.09
CA TYR A 192 17.66 -0.09 -18.62
C TYR A 192 17.39 -1.61 -18.60
N MET A 193 16.32 -2.10 -19.26
CA MET A 193 15.95 -3.52 -19.22
C MET A 193 15.74 -4.14 -20.62
N PHE A 194 16.43 -3.62 -21.64
CA PHE A 194 16.58 -4.27 -22.95
C PHE A 194 17.96 -4.85 -23.15
#